data_22b4469584cc1a1d0498f0d6c2563d37
#
_entry.id   22b4469584cc1a1d0498f0d6c2563d37
#
_cell.length_a   1.000
_cell.length_b   1.000
_cell.length_c   1.000
_cell.angle_alpha   90.00
_cell.angle_beta   90.00
_cell.angle_gamma   90.00
#
_symmetry.space_group_name_H-M   'P 1'
#
loop_
_entity.id
_entity.type
_entity.pdbx_description
1 polymer ?
#
loop_
_entity_poly.entity_id
_entity_poly.type
_entity_poly.pdbx_seq_one_letter_code
_entity_poly.pdbx_strand_id
1 'polypeptide(L)'
;TKVSWGAFATVINDMVIDINVDMASSEDKRLGTYFARKKELEAGRFSEKVLKYLWDDAFKIDKTAIFNENCKSLEDVVITYETATSDKLAAVLRMSVYEKMLSKMQQKNTDNNEN
;
A
#
# COMPACT_ATOMS: atom_id res chain seq x y z
N THR A 1 10.97 5.54 -1.63
CA THR A 1 9.74 6.31 -1.73
C THR A 1 9.67 7.37 -0.64
N LYS A 2 8.82 8.35 -0.81
CA LYS A 2 8.58 9.38 0.20
C LYS A 2 7.65 8.91 1.31
N VAL A 3 6.92 7.83 1.07
CA VAL A 3 5.93 7.30 2.01
C VAL A 3 6.59 6.28 2.93
N SER A 4 6.45 6.48 4.24
CA SER A 4 6.95 5.53 5.23
C SER A 4 6.08 4.27 5.27
N TRP A 5 6.62 3.16 5.77
CA TRP A 5 5.85 1.95 5.97
C TRP A 5 4.63 2.19 6.85
N GLY A 6 4.80 2.98 7.92
CA GLY A 6 3.70 3.27 8.84
C GLY A 6 2.52 3.96 8.15
N ALA A 7 2.81 4.99 7.35
CA ALA A 7 1.77 5.70 6.62
C ALA A 7 1.11 4.78 5.57
N PHE A 8 1.91 4.02 4.84
CA PHE A 8 1.42 3.06 3.86
C PHE A 8 0.49 2.04 4.51
N ALA A 9 0.96 1.38 5.56
CA ALA A 9 0.20 0.32 6.23
C ALA A 9 -1.10 0.86 6.84
N THR A 10 -1.07 2.06 7.42
CA THR A 10 -2.26 2.66 8.02
C THR A 10 -3.34 2.89 6.97
N VAL A 11 -3.00 3.51 5.85
CA VAL A 11 -3.97 3.79 4.79
C VAL A 11 -4.49 2.50 4.18
N ILE A 12 -3.60 1.54 3.90
CA ILE A 12 -3.99 0.26 3.32
C ILE A 12 -4.93 -0.50 4.27
N ASN A 13 -4.59 -0.55 5.56
CA ASN A 13 -5.42 -1.27 6.54
C ASN A 13 -6.80 -0.64 6.67
N ASP A 14 -6.90 0.68 6.66
CA ASP A 14 -8.19 1.37 6.69
C ASP A 14 -9.03 1.01 5.46
N MET A 15 -8.42 0.97 4.28
CA MET A 15 -9.11 0.59 3.06
C MET A 15 -9.54 -0.87 3.06
N VAL A 16 -8.71 -1.76 3.58
CA VAL A 16 -9.04 -3.19 3.68
C VAL A 16 -10.24 -3.40 4.58
N ILE A 17 -10.29 -2.69 5.71
CA ILE A 17 -11.43 -2.76 6.62
C ILE A 17 -12.71 -2.28 5.92
N ASP A 18 -12.64 -1.15 5.22
CA ASP A 18 -13.81 -0.59 4.53
C ASP A 18 -14.34 -1.53 3.45
N ILE A 19 -13.44 -2.12 2.67
CA ILE A 19 -13.84 -3.01 1.57
C ILE A 19 -14.42 -4.32 2.08
N ASN A 20 -13.91 -4.84 3.18
CA ASN A 20 -14.28 -6.16 3.68
C ASN A 20 -15.27 -6.13 4.86
N VAL A 21 -15.83 -4.96 5.18
CA VAL A 21 -16.70 -4.80 6.33
C VAL A 21 -17.91 -5.73 6.32
N ASP A 22 -18.47 -6.00 5.14
CA ASP A 22 -19.64 -6.85 4.98
C ASP A 22 -19.30 -8.31 4.69
N MET A 23 -18.02 -8.65 4.61
CA MET A 23 -17.60 -10.00 4.32
C MET A 23 -17.46 -10.81 5.61
N ALA A 24 -18.18 -11.93 5.69
CA ALA A 24 -18.08 -12.84 6.82
C ALA A 24 -16.81 -13.67 6.71
N SER A 25 -15.67 -13.03 6.54
CA SER A 25 -14.39 -13.69 6.44
C SER A 25 -13.74 -13.77 7.81
N SER A 26 -13.26 -14.93 8.17
CA SER A 26 -12.50 -15.12 9.40
C SER A 26 -11.04 -14.67 9.24
N GLU A 27 -10.61 -14.39 8.01
CA GLU A 27 -9.24 -14.00 7.74
C GLU A 27 -9.07 -12.49 7.80
N ASP A 28 -8.11 -12.05 8.59
CA ASP A 28 -7.71 -10.66 8.67
C ASP A 28 -6.76 -10.35 7.52
N LYS A 29 -7.19 -9.50 6.61
CA LYS A 29 -6.41 -9.14 5.44
C LYS A 29 -5.56 -7.89 5.63
N ARG A 30 -5.56 -7.33 6.83
CA ARG A 30 -4.75 -6.15 7.11
C ARG A 30 -3.26 -6.49 7.08
N LEU A 31 -2.46 -5.52 6.68
CA LEU A 31 -1.02 -5.65 6.75
C LEU A 31 -0.59 -5.65 8.22
N GLY A 32 0.11 -6.66 8.64
CA GLY A 32 0.58 -6.78 10.01
C GLY A 32 2.08 -6.61 10.12
N THR A 33 2.59 -6.86 11.33
CA THR A 33 4.02 -6.77 11.60
C THR A 33 4.84 -7.73 10.75
N TYR A 34 4.21 -8.79 10.25
CA TYR A 34 4.87 -9.73 9.36
C TYR A 34 5.46 -9.04 8.11
N PHE A 35 4.73 -8.04 7.58
CA PHE A 35 5.19 -7.32 6.40
C PHE A 35 5.99 -6.07 6.75
N ALA A 36 6.08 -5.73 8.04
CA ALA A 36 6.73 -4.51 8.49
C ALA A 36 8.24 -4.66 8.70
N ARG A 37 8.82 -5.76 8.27
CA ARG A 37 10.26 -5.99 8.41
C ARG A 37 11.02 -5.08 7.46
N LYS A 38 11.68 -4.09 8.03
CA LYS A 38 12.47 -3.13 7.27
C LYS A 38 13.47 -3.80 6.33
N LYS A 39 14.05 -4.90 6.78
CA LYS A 39 15.01 -5.68 6.00
C LYS A 39 14.45 -6.16 4.68
N GLU A 40 13.20 -6.60 4.68
CA GLU A 40 12.54 -7.08 3.46
C GLU A 40 12.24 -5.94 2.49
N LEU A 41 11.86 -4.78 3.04
CA LEU A 41 11.60 -3.60 2.23
C LEU A 41 12.88 -3.07 1.59
N GLU A 42 13.98 -3.07 2.34
CA GLU A 42 15.28 -2.61 1.85
C GLU A 42 15.90 -3.56 0.84
N ALA A 43 15.57 -4.85 0.93
CA ALA A 43 16.09 -5.85 0.00
C ALA A 43 15.36 -5.86 -1.34
N GLY A 44 14.48 -4.90 -1.59
CA GLY A 44 13.76 -4.82 -2.86
C GLY A 44 12.64 -5.81 -3.02
N ARG A 45 12.20 -6.43 -1.95
CA ARG A 45 11.14 -7.45 -1.99
C ARG A 45 9.74 -6.88 -1.81
N PHE A 46 9.61 -5.56 -1.79
CA PHE A 46 8.32 -4.92 -1.61
C PHE A 46 7.33 -5.36 -2.70
N SER A 47 7.76 -5.32 -3.96
CA SER A 47 6.88 -5.71 -5.06
C SER A 47 6.51 -7.19 -5.02
N GLU A 48 7.46 -8.05 -4.65
CA GLU A 48 7.23 -9.50 -4.61
C GLU A 48 6.31 -9.93 -3.47
N LYS A 49 6.40 -9.26 -2.32
CA LYS A 49 5.63 -9.67 -1.15
C LYS A 49 4.39 -8.80 -0.93
N VAL A 50 4.59 -7.51 -0.76
CA VAL A 50 3.50 -6.62 -0.36
C VAL A 50 2.55 -6.35 -1.51
N LEU A 51 3.07 -5.93 -2.66
CA LEU A 51 2.21 -5.61 -3.80
C LEU A 51 1.48 -6.85 -4.31
N LYS A 52 2.14 -7.99 -4.32
CA LYS A 52 1.50 -9.25 -4.71
C LYS A 52 0.37 -9.62 -3.76
N TYR A 53 0.58 -9.47 -2.46
CA TYR A 53 -0.45 -9.72 -1.47
C TYR A 53 -1.66 -8.80 -1.68
N LEU A 54 -1.43 -7.52 -1.91
CA LEU A 54 -2.51 -6.59 -2.15
C LEU A 54 -3.31 -6.95 -3.41
N TRP A 55 -2.62 -7.36 -4.46
CA TRP A 55 -3.26 -7.73 -5.73
C TRP A 55 -4.04 -9.03 -5.63
N ASP A 56 -3.43 -10.08 -5.05
CA ASP A 56 -4.01 -11.42 -5.03
C ASP A 56 -5.00 -11.64 -3.89
N ASP A 57 -4.85 -10.95 -2.77
CA ASP A 57 -5.64 -11.21 -1.57
C ASP A 57 -6.44 -10.02 -1.08
N ALA A 58 -5.77 -8.97 -0.61
CA ALA A 58 -6.43 -7.88 0.09
C ALA A 58 -7.42 -7.12 -0.80
N PHE A 59 -7.07 -6.89 -2.05
CA PHE A 59 -7.89 -6.17 -3.02
C PHE A 59 -8.28 -7.05 -4.22
N LYS A 60 -8.39 -8.34 -3.98
CA LYS A 60 -8.72 -9.33 -5.01
C LYS A 60 -10.01 -8.96 -5.77
N ILE A 61 -11.02 -8.47 -5.07
CA ILE A 61 -12.31 -8.13 -5.66
C ILE A 61 -12.30 -6.73 -6.25
N ASP A 62 -11.55 -5.80 -5.68
CA ASP A 62 -11.56 -4.42 -6.11
C ASP A 62 -10.15 -3.85 -6.22
N LYS A 63 -9.44 -4.26 -7.24
CA LYS A 63 -8.07 -3.79 -7.50
C LYS A 63 -8.01 -2.32 -7.83
N THR A 64 -9.06 -1.79 -8.46
CA THR A 64 -9.10 -0.38 -8.85
C THR A 64 -9.27 0.57 -7.67
N ALA A 65 -9.58 0.03 -6.48
CA ALA A 65 -9.63 0.86 -5.28
C ALA A 65 -8.26 1.39 -4.89
N ILE A 66 -7.20 0.67 -5.20
CA ILE A 66 -5.85 1.03 -4.79
C ILE A 66 -4.88 1.25 -5.96
N PHE A 67 -4.94 0.39 -6.99
CA PHE A 67 -4.02 0.48 -8.13
C PHE A 67 -4.56 1.41 -9.20
N ASN A 68 -3.65 2.13 -9.86
CA ASN A 68 -4.05 3.04 -10.93
C ASN A 68 -4.37 2.27 -12.22
N GLU A 69 -4.90 3.00 -13.20
CA GLU A 69 -5.39 2.41 -14.44
C GLU A 69 -4.31 1.78 -15.33
N ASN A 70 -3.04 2.08 -15.06
CA ASN A 70 -1.92 1.49 -15.81
C ASN A 70 -1.63 0.07 -15.34
N CYS A 71 -2.13 -0.31 -14.17
CA CYS A 71 -1.88 -1.61 -13.58
C CYS A 71 -3.06 -2.54 -13.83
N LYS A 72 -3.01 -3.28 -14.93
CA LYS A 72 -4.08 -4.19 -15.34
C LYS A 72 -3.82 -5.64 -14.95
N SER A 73 -2.58 -5.95 -14.58
CA SER A 73 -2.19 -7.28 -14.15
C SER A 73 -1.15 -7.16 -13.03
N LEU A 74 -0.90 -8.25 -12.33
CA LEU A 74 0.17 -8.27 -11.31
C LEU A 74 1.51 -7.97 -11.95
N GLU A 75 1.75 -8.49 -13.15
CA GLU A 75 2.98 -8.21 -13.89
C GLU A 75 3.14 -6.73 -14.14
N ASP A 76 2.07 -6.04 -14.54
CA ASP A 76 2.10 -4.59 -14.74
C ASP A 76 2.51 -3.86 -13.46
N VAL A 77 1.95 -4.28 -12.32
CA VAL A 77 2.25 -3.68 -11.03
C VAL A 77 3.74 -3.83 -10.70
N VAL A 78 4.26 -5.04 -10.83
CA VAL A 78 5.65 -5.34 -10.49
C VAL A 78 6.60 -4.58 -11.40
N ILE A 79 6.38 -4.64 -12.71
CA ILE A 79 7.23 -3.97 -13.69
C ILE A 79 7.19 -2.45 -13.49
N THR A 80 5.99 -1.89 -13.32
CA THR A 80 5.85 -0.45 -13.14
C THR A 80 6.58 0.01 -11.86
N TYR A 81 6.43 -0.74 -10.78
CA TYR A 81 7.11 -0.42 -9.53
C TYR A 81 8.61 -0.47 -9.69
N GLU A 82 9.14 -1.55 -10.27
CA GLU A 82 10.57 -1.77 -10.37
C GLU A 82 11.27 -0.84 -11.35
N THR A 83 10.58 -0.42 -12.41
CA THR A 83 11.18 0.44 -13.43
C THR A 83 10.94 1.93 -13.21
N ALA A 84 10.14 2.30 -12.21
CA ALA A 84 9.87 3.71 -11.95
C ALA A 84 11.15 4.45 -11.56
N THR A 85 11.34 5.63 -12.14
CA THR A 85 12.52 6.47 -11.91
C THR A 85 12.26 7.56 -10.87
N SER A 86 11.00 7.79 -10.52
CA SER A 86 10.62 8.73 -9.47
C SER A 86 10.07 7.94 -8.28
N ASP A 87 9.01 8.43 -7.62
CA ASP A 87 8.43 7.69 -6.50
C ASP A 87 7.73 6.42 -7.01
N LYS A 88 8.21 5.27 -6.56
CA LYS A 88 7.73 3.97 -7.03
C LYS A 88 6.28 3.70 -6.62
N LEU A 89 5.88 4.10 -5.41
CA LEU A 89 4.50 3.93 -4.97
C LEU A 89 3.54 4.82 -5.77
N ALA A 90 3.95 6.06 -6.05
CA ALA A 90 3.13 6.94 -6.86
C ALA A 90 2.91 6.39 -8.27
N ALA A 91 3.85 5.58 -8.76
CA ALA A 91 3.75 5.00 -10.10
C ALA A 91 2.68 3.92 -10.20
N VAL A 92 2.41 3.19 -9.12
CA VAL A 92 1.47 2.06 -9.14
C VAL A 92 0.14 2.35 -8.45
N LEU A 93 0.11 3.27 -7.48
CA LEU A 93 -1.10 3.58 -6.72
C LEU A 93 -1.92 4.67 -7.39
N ARG A 94 -3.22 4.66 -7.11
CA ARG A 94 -4.08 5.78 -7.47
C ARG A 94 -3.59 7.03 -6.74
N MET A 95 -3.67 8.17 -7.42
CA MET A 95 -3.20 9.43 -6.84
C MET A 95 -3.91 9.76 -5.52
N SER A 96 -5.22 9.50 -5.45
CA SER A 96 -5.98 9.75 -4.22
C SER A 96 -5.48 8.93 -3.04
N VAL A 97 -5.08 7.69 -3.28
CA VAL A 97 -4.53 6.82 -2.24
C VAL A 97 -3.15 7.31 -1.81
N TYR A 98 -2.31 7.63 -2.78
CA TYR A 98 -0.96 8.14 -2.50
C TYR A 98 -1.00 9.43 -1.70
N GLU A 99 -1.92 10.34 -2.05
CA GLU A 99 -2.10 11.59 -1.32
C GLU A 99 -2.55 11.37 0.12
N LYS A 100 -3.40 10.37 0.36
CA LYS A 100 -3.79 10.00 1.73
C LYS A 100 -2.60 9.57 2.55
N MET A 101 -1.68 8.82 1.94
CA MET A 101 -0.46 8.38 2.64
C MET A 101 0.44 9.56 3.00
N LEU A 102 0.59 10.51 2.08
CA LEU A 102 1.36 11.73 2.36
C LEU A 102 0.72 12.55 3.47
N SER A 103 -0.61 12.64 3.48
CA SER A 103 -1.35 13.35 4.52
C SER A 103 -1.14 12.73 5.89
N LYS A 104 -1.10 11.41 5.97
CA LYS A 104 -0.84 10.72 7.24
C LYS A 104 0.54 11.05 7.79
N MET A 105 1.52 11.16 6.91
CA MET A 105 2.87 11.54 7.34
C MET A 105 2.91 12.97 7.87
N GLN A 106 2.20 13.89 7.23
CA GLN A 106 2.12 15.29 7.67
C GLN A 106 1.42 15.41 9.00
N GLN A 107 0.32 14.68 9.22
CA GLN A 107 -0.39 14.65 10.49
C GLN A 107 0.51 14.19 11.63
N LYS A 108 1.28 13.13 11.39
CA LYS A 108 2.20 12.59 12.38
C LYS A 108 3.27 13.61 12.75
N ASN A 109 3.82 14.31 11.75
CA ASN A 109 4.82 15.34 11.98
C ASN A 109 4.24 16.52 12.76
N THR A 110 3.00 16.92 12.44
CA THR A 110 2.31 17.99 13.14
C THR A 110 2.08 17.63 14.61
N ASP A 111 1.61 16.41 14.86
CA ASP A 111 1.38 15.91 16.21
C ASP A 111 2.67 15.89 17.02
N ASN A 112 3.76 15.48 16.40
CA ASN A 112 5.06 15.46 17.05
C ASN A 112 5.56 16.87 17.40
N ASN A 113 5.23 17.85 16.55
CA ASN A 113 5.64 19.23 16.77
C ASN A 113 4.84 19.92 17.88
N GLU A 114 3.65 19.45 18.16
CA GLU A 114 2.79 19.99 19.21
C GLU A 114 3.20 19.53 20.60
N ASN A 115 4.03 18.52 20.67
CA ASN A 115 4.56 18.00 21.91
C ASN A 115 5.90 18.64 22.26
#